data_63cc61c1493307222696a2b9fff0c3f4
#
_entry.id   63cc61c1493307222696a2b9fff0c3f4
#
_cell.length_a   1.000
_cell.length_b   1.000
_cell.length_c   1.000
_cell.angle_alpha   90.00
_cell.angle_beta   90.00
_cell.angle_gamma   90.00
#
_symmetry.space_group_name_H-M   'P 1'
#
loop_
_entity.id
_entity.type
_entity.pdbx_description
1 polymer ?
#
loop_
_entity_poly.entity_id
_entity_poly.type
_entity_poly.pdbx_seq_one_letter_code
_entity_poly.pdbx_strand_id
1 'polypeptide(L)'
;MSQYHVYENLNEKSKKMYPFLIDVQSTLLSDLESRIVIPVILKEKIGKGIIKNLNPKIIIKKREYIILTQQMAGIPKSQIGLSICDCLSERNEILSAIDFLITGI
;
A
#
# COMPACT_ATOMS: atom_id res chain seq x y z
N MET A 1 -12.23 -8.68 -1.23
CA MET A 1 -11.29 -7.55 -1.19
C MET A 1 -10.96 -7.10 -2.61
N SER A 2 -10.72 -5.84 -2.79
CA SER A 2 -10.57 -5.25 -4.12
C SER A 2 -9.16 -4.68 -4.33
N GLN A 3 -8.58 -4.98 -5.48
CA GLN A 3 -7.29 -4.44 -5.90
C GLN A 3 -7.35 -2.91 -5.94
N TYR A 4 -6.28 -2.24 -5.53
CA TYR A 4 -6.17 -0.77 -5.47
C TYR A 4 -7.17 -0.10 -4.54
N HIS A 5 -7.57 -0.81 -3.50
CA HIS A 5 -8.31 -0.20 -2.40
C HIS A 5 -7.42 -0.06 -1.18
N VAL A 6 -7.71 0.96 -0.39
CA VAL A 6 -6.98 1.27 0.83
C VAL A 6 -7.76 0.71 2.01
N TYR A 7 -7.08 -0.05 2.86
CA TYR A 7 -7.68 -0.70 4.02
C TYR A 7 -6.96 -0.31 5.30
N GLU A 8 -7.65 -0.40 6.43
CA GLU A 8 -7.03 -0.23 7.73
C GLU A 8 -6.02 -1.36 7.98
N ASN A 9 -4.91 -1.00 8.59
CA ASN A 9 -3.94 -1.98 9.09
C ASN A 9 -4.32 -2.36 10.52
N LEU A 10 -4.64 -3.63 10.76
CA LEU A 10 -5.03 -4.11 12.09
C LEU A 10 -3.85 -4.64 12.91
N ASN A 11 -2.66 -4.69 12.36
CA ASN A 11 -1.50 -5.22 13.07
C ASN A 11 -1.10 -4.29 14.21
N GLU A 12 -1.17 -4.79 15.44
CA GLU A 12 -0.91 -3.99 16.64
C GLU A 12 0.51 -3.42 16.68
N LYS A 13 1.47 -4.11 16.08
CA LYS A 13 2.88 -3.69 16.11
C LYS A 13 3.22 -2.64 15.06
N SER A 14 2.46 -2.56 13.97
CA SER A 14 2.82 -1.69 12.85
C SER A 14 1.79 -0.61 12.53
N LYS A 15 0.57 -0.70 13.04
CA LYS A 15 -0.52 0.21 12.61
C LYS A 15 -0.27 1.67 12.94
N LYS A 16 0.54 1.97 13.96
CA LYS A 16 0.84 3.37 14.29
C LYS A 16 1.71 4.02 13.24
N MET A 17 2.70 3.29 12.73
CA MET A 17 3.60 3.79 11.68
C MET A 17 2.98 3.65 10.30
N TYR A 18 2.30 2.52 10.06
CA TYR A 18 1.67 2.20 8.76
C TYR A 18 0.17 2.03 8.97
N PRO A 19 -0.59 3.13 9.06
CA PRO A 19 -2.02 3.03 9.43
C PRO A 19 -2.89 2.40 8.35
N PHE A 20 -2.45 2.44 7.09
CA PHE A 20 -3.21 1.91 5.97
C PHE A 20 -2.38 1.00 5.10
N LEU A 21 -3.06 0.11 4.40
CA LEU A 21 -2.47 -0.84 3.47
C LEU A 21 -3.20 -0.72 2.13
N ILE A 22 -2.45 -0.79 1.03
CA ILE A 22 -3.04 -0.81 -0.31
C ILE A 22 -2.99 -2.25 -0.80
N ASP A 23 -4.16 -2.80 -1.15
CA ASP A 23 -4.26 -4.13 -1.75
C ASP A 23 -3.84 -4.03 -3.22
N VAL A 24 -2.78 -4.73 -3.60
CA VAL A 24 -2.30 -4.73 -4.98
C VAL A 24 -2.45 -6.10 -5.65
N GLN A 25 -3.00 -7.08 -4.94
CA GLN A 25 -3.19 -8.41 -5.49
C GLN A 25 -4.37 -8.44 -6.45
N SER A 26 -4.22 -9.19 -7.54
CA SER A 26 -5.29 -9.37 -8.53
C SER A 26 -6.58 -9.82 -7.84
N THR A 27 -7.70 -9.23 -8.24
CA THR A 27 -9.02 -9.61 -7.75
C THR A 27 -9.37 -11.06 -8.13
N LEU A 28 -8.75 -11.58 -9.18
CA LEU A 28 -8.94 -12.98 -9.58
C LEU A 28 -8.43 -13.97 -8.54
N LEU A 29 -7.58 -13.52 -7.61
CA LEU A 29 -7.02 -14.34 -6.56
C LEU A 29 -7.66 -14.07 -5.21
N SER A 30 -8.90 -13.58 -5.20
CA SER A 30 -9.61 -13.20 -3.96
C SER A 30 -9.84 -14.35 -3.00
N ASP A 31 -9.83 -15.60 -3.49
CA ASP A 31 -10.06 -16.77 -2.65
C ASP A 31 -8.87 -17.16 -1.78
N LEU A 32 -7.69 -16.57 -2.03
CA LEU A 32 -6.52 -16.84 -1.19
C LEU A 32 -6.71 -16.23 0.19
N GLU A 33 -6.19 -16.90 1.21
CA GLU A 33 -6.28 -16.44 2.60
C GLU A 33 -5.36 -15.26 2.89
N SER A 34 -4.44 -14.95 1.99
CA SER A 34 -3.53 -13.83 2.13
C SER A 34 -3.71 -12.84 0.98
N ARG A 35 -3.26 -11.61 1.21
CA ARG A 35 -3.29 -10.55 0.21
C ARG A 35 -1.91 -9.92 0.13
N ILE A 36 -1.48 -9.59 -1.09
CA ILE A 36 -0.26 -8.80 -1.27
C ILE A 36 -0.65 -7.33 -1.11
N VAL A 37 -0.03 -6.68 -0.15
CA VAL A 37 -0.34 -5.28 0.18
C VAL A 37 0.93 -4.44 0.24
N ILE A 38 0.76 -3.12 0.10
CA ILE A 38 1.84 -2.15 0.26
C ILE A 38 1.42 -1.20 1.38
N PRO A 39 2.23 -1.05 2.44
CA PRO A 39 1.91 -0.11 3.50
C PRO A 39 2.20 1.32 3.08
N VAL A 40 1.51 2.27 3.71
CA VAL A 40 1.76 3.67 3.51
C VAL A 40 2.13 4.33 4.85
N ILE A 41 2.95 5.37 4.78
CA ILE A 41 3.39 6.13 5.94
C ILE A 41 3.09 7.61 5.68
N LEU A 42 2.73 8.34 6.74
CA LEU A 42 2.56 9.79 6.62
C LEU A 42 3.84 10.42 6.07
N LYS A 43 3.69 11.28 5.08
CA LYS A 43 4.83 11.95 4.45
C LYS A 43 5.72 12.63 5.47
N GLU A 44 5.13 13.30 6.47
CA GLU A 44 5.88 14.00 7.50
C GLU A 44 6.72 13.09 8.39
N LYS A 45 6.41 11.78 8.43
CA LYS A 45 7.15 10.82 9.26
C LYS A 45 8.29 10.12 8.54
N ILE A 46 8.31 10.14 7.20
CA ILE A 46 9.34 9.43 6.46
C ILE A 46 10.66 10.23 6.37
N GLY A 47 10.57 11.55 6.52
CA GLY A 47 11.74 12.39 6.41
C GLY A 47 12.35 12.38 5.01
N LYS A 48 13.62 11.99 4.91
CA LYS A 48 14.36 12.02 3.64
C LYS A 48 14.41 10.67 2.93
N GLY A 49 13.63 9.71 3.37
CA GLY A 49 13.72 8.34 2.86
C GLY A 49 12.95 8.07 1.56
N ILE A 50 12.44 9.10 0.90
CA ILE A 50 11.64 8.92 -0.32
C ILE A 50 12.54 8.63 -1.51
N ILE A 51 12.28 7.54 -2.21
CA ILE A 51 13.04 7.13 -3.40
C ILE A 51 12.18 7.38 -4.63
N LYS A 52 12.71 8.20 -5.55
CA LYS A 52 12.02 8.54 -6.79
C LYS A 52 11.70 7.26 -7.57
N ASN A 53 10.53 7.21 -8.18
CA ASN A 53 9.99 6.09 -8.97
C ASN A 53 9.64 4.86 -8.15
N LEU A 54 10.01 4.80 -6.87
CA LEU A 54 9.67 3.69 -5.98
C LEU A 54 8.58 4.04 -5.00
N ASN A 55 8.54 5.28 -4.54
CA ASN A 55 7.66 5.73 -3.46
C ASN A 55 6.67 6.79 -3.93
N PRO A 56 5.59 6.39 -4.63
CA PRO A 56 4.55 7.35 -5.04
C PRO A 56 3.86 7.98 -3.83
N LYS A 57 3.27 9.14 -4.05
CA LYS A 57 2.51 9.85 -3.05
C LYS A 57 1.02 9.58 -3.24
N ILE A 58 0.28 9.50 -2.16
CA ILE A 58 -1.16 9.32 -2.18
C ILE A 58 -1.81 10.17 -1.10
N ILE A 59 -3.00 10.67 -1.38
CA ILE A 59 -3.78 11.43 -0.39
C ILE A 59 -4.88 10.53 0.14
N ILE A 60 -4.90 10.33 1.46
CA ILE A 60 -5.92 9.53 2.15
C ILE A 60 -6.47 10.40 3.28
N LYS A 61 -7.79 10.59 3.32
CA LYS A 61 -8.45 11.41 4.34
C LYS A 61 -7.81 12.80 4.46
N LYS A 62 -7.53 13.42 3.31
CA LYS A 62 -6.97 14.78 3.20
C LYS A 62 -5.54 14.94 3.71
N ARG A 63 -4.83 13.84 3.93
CA ARG A 63 -3.42 13.87 4.34
C ARG A 63 -2.56 13.16 3.32
N GLU A 64 -1.31 13.61 3.19
CA GLU A 64 -0.37 12.99 2.27
C GLU A 64 0.35 11.81 2.91
N TYR A 65 0.36 10.70 2.18
CA TYR A 65 1.06 9.49 2.56
C TYR A 65 2.02 9.10 1.46
N ILE A 66 3.06 8.37 1.84
CA ILE A 66 4.04 7.83 0.90
C ILE A 66 3.83 6.32 0.82
N ILE A 67 3.76 5.82 -0.39
CA ILE A 67 3.57 4.39 -0.67
C ILE A 67 4.93 3.70 -0.59
N LEU A 68 5.09 2.81 0.39
CA LEU A 68 6.36 2.12 0.63
C LEU A 68 6.41 0.82 -0.16
N THR A 69 6.58 0.95 -1.46
CA THR A 69 6.59 -0.19 -2.38
C THR A 69 7.59 -1.27 -1.98
N GLN A 70 8.73 -0.88 -1.45
CA GLN A 70 9.77 -1.82 -0.99
C GLN A 70 9.36 -2.64 0.23
N GLN A 71 8.28 -2.25 0.89
CA GLN A 71 7.71 -3.00 2.02
C GLN A 71 6.54 -3.88 1.60
N MET A 72 6.34 -4.08 0.32
CA MET A 72 5.28 -4.94 -0.20
C MET A 72 5.41 -6.34 0.38
N ALA A 73 4.29 -6.89 0.88
CA ALA A 73 4.31 -8.18 1.55
C ALA A 73 2.96 -8.87 1.46
N GLY A 74 3.00 -10.20 1.54
CA GLY A 74 1.79 -10.99 1.70
C GLY A 74 1.43 -11.06 3.18
N ILE A 75 0.20 -10.72 3.51
CA ILE A 75 -0.29 -10.77 4.88
C ILE A 75 -1.63 -11.50 4.95
N PRO A 76 -1.98 -12.09 6.11
CA PRO A 76 -3.29 -12.74 6.26
C PRO A 76 -4.42 -11.71 6.16
N LYS A 77 -5.54 -12.11 5.59
CA LYS A 77 -6.74 -11.26 5.53
C LYS A 77 -7.17 -10.77 6.91
N SER A 78 -6.92 -11.56 7.95
CA SER A 78 -7.28 -11.17 9.32
C SER A 78 -6.56 -9.92 9.83
N GLN A 79 -5.47 -9.52 9.18
CA GLN A 79 -4.73 -8.32 9.52
C GLN A 79 -5.23 -7.07 8.79
N ILE A 80 -6.24 -7.23 7.94
CA ILE A 80 -6.74 -6.16 7.09
C ILE A 80 -8.14 -5.77 7.55
N GLY A 81 -8.32 -4.50 7.86
CA GLY A 81 -9.58 -3.98 8.40
C GLY A 81 -10.52 -3.44 7.33
N LEU A 82 -11.23 -2.39 7.67
CA LEU A 82 -12.24 -1.80 6.81
C LEU A 82 -11.63 -1.10 5.60
N SER A 83 -12.37 -1.13 4.49
CA SER A 83 -12.03 -0.35 3.30
C SER A 83 -12.23 1.14 3.60
N ILE A 84 -11.21 1.95 3.30
CA ILE A 84 -11.24 3.39 3.53
C ILE A 84 -11.62 4.13 2.25
N CYS A 85 -10.99 3.79 1.14
CA CYS A 85 -11.21 4.41 -0.15
C CYS A 85 -10.54 3.58 -1.23
N ASP A 86 -10.76 3.93 -2.50
CA ASP A 86 -9.97 3.33 -3.57
C ASP A 86 -8.82 4.26 -3.95
N CYS A 87 -7.83 3.69 -4.65
CA CYS A 87 -6.73 4.45 -5.20
C CYS A 87 -6.50 4.10 -6.67
N LEU A 88 -7.62 3.93 -7.39
CA LEU A 88 -7.57 3.59 -8.82
C LEU A 88 -6.87 4.66 -9.65
N SER A 89 -6.96 5.92 -9.25
CA SER A 89 -6.29 7.00 -9.97
C SER A 89 -4.76 6.92 -9.87
N GLU A 90 -4.24 6.23 -8.85
CA GLU A 90 -2.80 6.04 -8.67
C GLU A 90 -2.32 4.68 -9.21
N ARG A 91 -3.20 3.91 -9.87
CA ARG A 91 -2.89 2.56 -10.34
C ARG A 91 -1.62 2.48 -11.18
N ASN A 92 -1.49 3.38 -12.14
CA ASN A 92 -0.33 3.35 -13.04
C ASN A 92 0.98 3.64 -12.29
N GLU A 93 0.95 4.57 -11.37
CA GLU A 93 2.12 4.91 -10.56
C GLU A 93 2.51 3.76 -9.63
N ILE A 94 1.52 3.08 -9.05
CA ILE A 94 1.75 1.92 -8.19
C ILE A 94 2.37 0.78 -8.98
N LEU A 95 1.82 0.47 -10.15
CA LEU A 95 2.36 -0.57 -11.02
C LEU A 95 3.78 -0.26 -11.48
N SER A 96 4.03 1.00 -11.87
CA SER A 96 5.37 1.42 -12.27
C SER A 96 6.38 1.28 -11.13
N ALA A 97 5.95 1.59 -9.90
CA ALA A 97 6.81 1.44 -8.72
C ALA A 97 7.12 -0.04 -8.44
N ILE A 98 6.12 -0.92 -8.59
CA ILE A 98 6.33 -2.36 -8.43
C ILE A 98 7.30 -2.87 -9.49
N ASP A 99 7.12 -2.46 -10.75
CA ASP A 99 8.02 -2.83 -11.83
C ASP A 99 9.44 -2.36 -11.53
N PHE A 100 9.59 -1.13 -11.06
CA PHE A 100 10.88 -0.58 -10.70
C PHE A 100 11.54 -1.38 -9.57
N LEU A 101 10.75 -1.76 -8.56
CA LEU A 101 11.25 -2.57 -7.44
C LEU A 101 11.80 -3.92 -7.91
N ILE A 102 11.12 -4.55 -8.87
CA ILE A 102 11.44 -5.92 -9.28
C ILE A 102 12.46 -5.95 -10.43
N THR A 103 12.31 -5.06 -11.42
CA THR A 103 13.14 -5.09 -12.62
C THR A 103 14.22 -4.00 -12.65
N GLY A 104 14.08 -2.96 -11.84
CA GLY A 104 15.01 -1.84 -11.84
C GLY A 104 14.86 -0.90 -13.03
N ILE A 105 13.75 -0.97 -13.75
CA ILE A 105 13.53 -0.16 -14.95
C ILE A 105 12.48 0.89 -14.74
#